data_9fc34516bf9ebb6b4106e28427f70444
#
_entry.id   9fc34516bf9ebb6b4106e28427f70444
#
_cell.length_a   1.000
_cell.length_b   1.000
_cell.length_c   1.000
_cell.angle_alpha   90.00
_cell.angle_beta   90.00
_cell.angle_gamma   90.00
#
_symmetry.space_group_name_H-M   'P 1'
#
loop_
_entity.id
_entity.type
_entity.pdbx_description
1 polymer ?
#
loop_
_entity_poly.entity_id
_entity_poly.type
_entity_poly.pdbx_seq_one_letter_code
_entity_poly.pdbx_strand_id
1 'polypeptide(L)'
;KKKVVCILDEAHLLEKETIEEFRFLLNYRFDSMSPMALILAGQTELWDKLRLQRYAAVRQRIDINCVLPHFDRAETEKYILSHLVYAGGRQDIFTDRALDDIYKESTGIPRRINRICEKSLMYASQQGKRLIDEHLVRYIIEHEMLGGDV
;
A
#
# COMPACT_ATOMS: atom_id res chain seq x y z
N LYS A 1 -20.17 24.59 -9.82
CA LYS A 1 -20.67 23.22 -9.49
C LYS A 1 -19.59 22.50 -8.72
N LYS A 2 -19.90 21.93 -7.55
CA LYS A 2 -18.97 21.07 -6.81
C LYS A 2 -18.89 19.72 -7.54
N LYS A 3 -17.66 19.21 -7.74
CA LYS A 3 -17.43 17.84 -8.20
C LYS A 3 -17.44 16.92 -6.98
N VAL A 4 -18.10 15.77 -7.08
CA VAL A 4 -18.15 14.77 -6.02
C VAL A 4 -17.24 13.61 -6.43
N VAL A 5 -16.42 13.12 -5.50
CA VAL A 5 -15.62 11.91 -5.68
C VAL A 5 -16.02 10.94 -4.58
N CYS A 6 -16.38 9.73 -4.95
CA CYS A 6 -16.66 8.63 -4.03
C CYS A 6 -15.52 7.62 -4.14
N ILE A 7 -14.90 7.29 -3.01
CA ILE A 7 -13.82 6.30 -2.93
C ILE A 7 -14.34 5.13 -2.10
N LEU A 8 -14.33 3.94 -2.67
CA LEU A 8 -14.66 2.70 -1.99
C LEU A 8 -13.38 1.88 -1.84
N ASP A 9 -12.93 1.78 -0.61
CA ASP A 9 -11.80 0.94 -0.25
C ASP A 9 -12.26 -0.50 -0.03
N GLU A 10 -11.31 -1.46 -0.09
CA GLU A 10 -11.58 -2.90 0.02
C GLU A 10 -12.66 -3.39 -0.97
N ALA A 11 -12.74 -2.78 -2.16
CA ALA A 11 -13.79 -3.04 -3.14
C ALA A 11 -13.78 -4.48 -3.69
N HIS A 12 -12.73 -5.26 -3.46
CA HIS A 12 -12.69 -6.69 -3.77
C HIS A 12 -13.69 -7.52 -2.93
N LEU A 13 -14.09 -7.00 -1.76
CA LEU A 13 -15.09 -7.63 -0.89
C LEU A 13 -16.53 -7.38 -1.33
N LEU A 14 -16.76 -6.42 -2.25
CA LEU A 14 -18.11 -6.11 -2.71
C LEU A 14 -18.76 -7.31 -3.41
N GLU A 15 -20.00 -7.55 -3.11
CA GLU A 15 -20.82 -8.56 -3.78
C GLU A 15 -21.14 -8.14 -5.23
N LYS A 16 -21.54 -9.13 -6.03
CA LYS A 16 -21.86 -8.91 -7.45
C LYS A 16 -22.94 -7.85 -7.63
N GLU A 17 -23.98 -7.95 -6.87
CA GLU A 17 -25.17 -7.08 -6.93
C GLU A 17 -24.78 -5.63 -6.68
N THR A 18 -23.97 -5.38 -5.68
CA THR A 18 -23.45 -4.04 -5.34
C THR A 18 -22.58 -3.46 -6.48
N ILE A 19 -21.71 -4.27 -7.08
CA ILE A 19 -20.87 -3.83 -8.20
C ILE A 19 -21.76 -3.49 -9.43
N GLU A 20 -22.81 -4.26 -9.69
CA GLU A 20 -23.73 -4.00 -10.79
C GLU A 20 -24.57 -2.73 -10.56
N GLU A 21 -24.91 -2.40 -9.32
CA GLU A 21 -25.63 -1.16 -8.98
C GLU A 21 -24.85 0.10 -9.29
N PHE A 22 -23.50 0.07 -9.22
CA PHE A 22 -22.68 1.21 -9.62
C PHE A 22 -22.89 1.62 -11.08
N ARG A 23 -23.27 0.68 -11.93
CA ARG A 23 -23.65 0.98 -13.32
C ARG A 23 -24.80 1.98 -13.39
N PHE A 24 -25.80 1.85 -12.50
CA PHE A 24 -26.94 2.76 -12.44
C PHE A 24 -26.57 4.12 -11.86
N LEU A 25 -25.71 4.15 -10.85
CA LEU A 25 -25.23 5.39 -10.26
C LEU A 25 -24.38 6.22 -11.25
N LEU A 26 -23.61 5.55 -12.11
CA LEU A 26 -22.77 6.18 -13.11
C LEU A 26 -23.58 6.58 -14.37
N ASN A 27 -24.76 6.00 -14.62
CA ASN A 27 -25.61 6.24 -15.78
C ASN A 27 -26.65 7.34 -15.58
N TYR A 28 -26.32 8.39 -14.87
CA TYR A 28 -27.28 9.47 -14.65
C TYR A 28 -27.60 10.19 -15.97
N ARG A 29 -28.90 10.33 -16.30
CA ARG A 29 -29.40 10.96 -17.51
C ARG A 29 -28.85 10.37 -18.83
N PHE A 30 -28.90 9.04 -18.96
CA PHE A 30 -28.48 8.34 -20.19
C PHE A 30 -27.05 8.67 -20.62
N ASP A 31 -26.10 8.60 -19.68
CA ASP A 31 -24.67 8.90 -19.90
C ASP A 31 -24.34 10.35 -20.32
N SER A 32 -25.32 11.26 -20.33
CA SER A 32 -25.09 12.67 -20.70
C SER A 32 -24.44 13.49 -19.57
N MET A 33 -24.41 12.98 -18.33
CA MET A 33 -23.79 13.61 -17.18
C MET A 33 -23.30 12.58 -16.17
N SER A 34 -22.01 12.62 -15.84
CA SER A 34 -21.45 11.91 -14.68
C SER A 34 -21.59 12.77 -13.44
N PRO A 35 -22.49 12.45 -12.49
CA PRO A 35 -22.72 13.27 -11.30
C PRO A 35 -21.53 13.25 -10.34
N MET A 36 -20.73 12.16 -10.40
CA MET A 36 -19.57 11.94 -9.52
C MET A 36 -18.51 11.09 -10.22
N ALA A 37 -17.27 11.18 -9.71
CA ALA A 37 -16.23 10.20 -10.01
C ALA A 37 -16.28 9.08 -8.96
N LEU A 38 -16.18 7.83 -9.40
CA LEU A 38 -16.09 6.66 -8.53
C LEU A 38 -14.69 6.06 -8.62
N ILE A 39 -14.07 5.84 -7.47
CA ILE A 39 -12.78 5.17 -7.36
C ILE A 39 -13.02 3.89 -6.56
N LEU A 40 -12.67 2.76 -7.15
CA LEU A 40 -12.66 1.46 -6.47
C LEU A 40 -11.20 1.13 -6.14
N ALA A 41 -10.88 1.05 -4.87
CA ALA A 41 -9.58 0.59 -4.37
C ALA A 41 -9.74 -0.81 -3.78
N GLY A 42 -8.75 -1.68 -3.98
CA GLY A 42 -8.80 -3.03 -3.47
C GLY A 42 -7.59 -3.84 -3.89
N GLN A 43 -7.54 -5.08 -3.46
CA GLN A 43 -6.46 -6.01 -3.80
C GLN A 43 -6.58 -6.47 -5.27
N THR A 44 -5.59 -7.21 -5.75
CA THR A 44 -5.50 -7.69 -7.15
C THR A 44 -6.72 -8.50 -7.59
N GLU A 45 -7.37 -9.20 -6.65
CA GLU A 45 -8.60 -9.97 -6.84
C GLU A 45 -9.76 -9.11 -7.37
N LEU A 46 -9.78 -7.80 -7.05
CA LEU A 46 -10.79 -6.90 -7.61
C LEU A 46 -10.71 -6.85 -9.14
N TRP A 47 -9.50 -6.75 -9.69
CA TRP A 47 -9.31 -6.70 -11.13
C TRP A 47 -9.62 -8.05 -11.79
N ASP A 48 -9.22 -9.16 -11.18
CA ASP A 48 -9.55 -10.50 -11.67
C ASP A 48 -11.06 -10.73 -11.66
N LYS A 49 -11.75 -10.27 -10.62
CA LYS A 49 -13.20 -10.29 -10.52
C LYS A 49 -13.85 -9.47 -11.65
N LEU A 50 -13.40 -8.23 -11.88
CA LEU A 50 -13.94 -7.35 -12.91
C LEU A 50 -13.67 -7.86 -14.35
N ARG A 51 -12.67 -8.71 -14.57
CA ARG A 51 -12.39 -9.37 -15.86
C ARG A 51 -13.44 -10.39 -16.26
N LEU A 52 -14.19 -10.95 -15.33
CA LEU A 52 -15.22 -11.93 -15.63
C LEU A 52 -16.29 -11.33 -16.55
N GLN A 53 -16.81 -12.14 -17.47
CA GLN A 53 -17.79 -11.70 -18.49
C GLN A 53 -19.04 -11.04 -17.90
N ARG A 54 -19.49 -11.50 -16.73
CA ARG A 54 -20.63 -10.93 -16.01
C ARG A 54 -20.47 -9.46 -15.62
N TYR A 55 -19.23 -8.97 -15.48
CA TYR A 55 -18.93 -7.57 -15.14
C TYR A 55 -18.55 -6.71 -16.36
N ALA A 56 -18.72 -7.19 -17.58
CA ALA A 56 -18.35 -6.50 -18.82
C ALA A 56 -18.94 -5.08 -18.89
N ALA A 57 -20.20 -4.91 -18.49
CA ALA A 57 -20.88 -3.62 -18.51
C ALA A 57 -20.30 -2.60 -17.52
N VAL A 58 -19.78 -3.06 -16.36
CA VAL A 58 -19.08 -2.22 -15.39
C VAL A 58 -17.69 -1.91 -15.90
N ARG A 59 -16.95 -2.92 -16.39
CA ARG A 59 -15.59 -2.76 -16.91
C ARG A 59 -15.50 -1.77 -18.07
N GLN A 60 -16.50 -1.72 -18.94
CA GLN A 60 -16.57 -0.74 -20.06
C GLN A 60 -16.67 0.71 -19.60
N ARG A 61 -16.95 0.97 -18.32
CA ARG A 61 -17.03 2.31 -17.71
C ARG A 61 -15.81 2.67 -16.88
N ILE A 62 -14.82 1.79 -16.84
CA ILE A 62 -13.55 2.06 -16.17
C ILE A 62 -12.65 2.80 -17.14
N ASP A 63 -12.48 4.10 -16.91
CA ASP A 63 -11.62 4.95 -17.73
C ASP A 63 -10.13 4.75 -17.39
N ILE A 64 -9.83 4.50 -16.10
CA ILE A 64 -8.45 4.41 -15.59
C ILE A 64 -8.33 3.17 -14.72
N ASN A 65 -7.33 2.35 -15.01
CA ASN A 65 -6.88 1.27 -14.15
C ASN A 65 -5.44 1.53 -13.73
N CYS A 66 -5.18 1.50 -12.43
CA CYS A 66 -3.86 1.73 -11.86
C CYS A 66 -3.51 0.58 -10.92
N VAL A 67 -2.34 0.00 -11.11
CA VAL A 67 -1.76 -1.00 -10.20
C VAL A 67 -0.61 -0.35 -9.46
N LEU A 68 -0.62 -0.45 -8.13
CA LEU A 68 0.47 0.01 -7.28
C LEU A 68 1.40 -1.19 -7.03
N PRO A 69 2.59 -1.24 -7.66
CA PRO A 69 3.55 -2.32 -7.41
C PRO A 69 4.15 -2.15 -6.01
N HIS A 70 4.76 -3.23 -5.50
CA HIS A 70 5.65 -3.14 -4.35
C HIS A 70 6.86 -2.28 -4.72
N PHE A 71 7.43 -1.60 -3.73
CA PHE A 71 8.64 -0.82 -3.92
C PHE A 71 9.81 -1.73 -4.32
N ASP A 72 10.64 -1.24 -5.22
CA ASP A 72 11.95 -1.82 -5.43
C ASP A 72 12.92 -1.44 -4.29
N ARG A 73 14.18 -1.89 -4.39
CA ARG A 73 15.21 -1.59 -3.38
C ARG A 73 15.45 -0.08 -3.22
N ALA A 74 15.55 0.64 -4.33
CA ALA A 74 15.85 2.08 -4.32
C ALA A 74 14.65 2.90 -3.80
N GLU A 75 13.45 2.50 -4.18
CA GLU A 75 12.20 3.10 -3.69
C GLU A 75 12.01 2.83 -2.19
N THR A 76 12.35 1.63 -1.71
CA THR A 76 12.31 1.27 -0.28
C THR A 76 13.24 2.17 0.52
N GLU A 77 14.48 2.37 0.06
CA GLU A 77 15.42 3.30 0.70
C GLU A 77 14.88 4.72 0.73
N LYS A 78 14.44 5.23 -0.43
CA LYS A 78 13.86 6.58 -0.53
C LYS A 78 12.66 6.76 0.38
N TYR A 79 11.81 5.74 0.50
CA TYR A 79 10.67 5.73 1.39
C TYR A 79 11.11 5.87 2.85
N ILE A 80 12.05 5.04 3.31
CA ILE A 80 12.58 5.10 4.68
C ILE A 80 13.19 6.47 4.97
N LEU A 81 14.05 6.97 4.07
CA LEU A 81 14.70 8.25 4.24
C LEU A 81 13.71 9.41 4.30
N SER A 82 12.65 9.39 3.47
CA SER A 82 11.62 10.42 3.49
C SER A 82 10.87 10.46 4.83
N HIS A 83 10.59 9.32 5.43
CA HIS A 83 9.95 9.24 6.75
C HIS A 83 10.88 9.73 7.87
N LEU A 84 12.17 9.40 7.82
CA LEU A 84 13.14 9.90 8.77
C LEU A 84 13.27 11.43 8.71
N VAL A 85 13.34 11.99 7.50
CA VAL A 85 13.38 13.46 7.30
C VAL A 85 12.10 14.12 7.82
N TYR A 86 10.94 13.56 7.49
CA TYR A 86 9.66 14.08 7.95
C TYR A 86 9.56 14.11 9.50
N ALA A 87 10.12 13.10 10.16
CA ALA A 87 10.20 13.02 11.61
C ALA A 87 11.30 13.91 12.23
N GLY A 88 12.07 14.66 11.42
CA GLY A 88 13.20 15.47 11.89
C GLY A 88 14.43 14.63 12.28
N GLY A 89 14.47 13.37 11.87
CA GLY A 89 15.57 12.46 12.15
C GLY A 89 16.73 12.59 11.16
N ARG A 90 17.86 11.96 11.50
CA ARG A 90 19.03 11.87 10.63
C ARG A 90 18.78 10.83 9.54
N GLN A 91 19.32 11.07 8.34
CA GLN A 91 19.20 10.14 7.21
C GLN A 91 20.17 8.95 7.29
N ASP A 92 21.26 9.08 8.04
CA ASP A 92 22.33 8.09 8.18
C ASP A 92 22.13 7.14 9.39
N ILE A 93 20.89 6.95 9.84
CA ILE A 93 20.54 6.06 10.95
C ILE A 93 20.69 4.57 10.56
N PHE A 94 20.32 4.22 9.32
CA PHE A 94 20.41 2.86 8.81
C PHE A 94 21.64 2.73 7.89
N THR A 95 22.39 1.63 8.04
CA THR A 95 23.46 1.29 7.08
C THR A 95 22.86 0.77 5.77
N ASP A 96 23.59 0.83 4.66
CA ASP A 96 23.15 0.30 3.36
C ASP A 96 22.79 -1.19 3.46
N ARG A 97 23.57 -1.98 4.20
CA ARG A 97 23.27 -3.40 4.44
C ARG A 97 22.01 -3.63 5.26
N ALA A 98 21.74 -2.75 6.24
CA ALA A 98 20.49 -2.78 6.97
C ALA A 98 19.29 -2.51 6.05
N LEU A 99 19.40 -1.53 5.17
CA LEU A 99 18.39 -1.23 4.15
C LEU A 99 18.19 -2.40 3.18
N ASP A 100 19.25 -3.11 2.81
CA ASP A 100 19.17 -4.32 1.98
C ASP A 100 18.37 -5.43 2.67
N ASP A 101 18.65 -5.68 3.95
CA ASP A 101 17.94 -6.71 4.72
C ASP A 101 16.48 -6.32 4.98
N ILE A 102 16.18 -5.04 5.21
CA ILE A 102 14.81 -4.52 5.30
C ILE A 102 14.06 -4.76 3.99
N TYR A 103 14.67 -4.44 2.84
CA TYR A 103 14.05 -4.67 1.54
C TYR A 103 13.79 -6.16 1.28
N LYS A 104 14.76 -7.02 1.52
CA LYS A 104 14.63 -8.48 1.33
C LYS A 104 13.46 -9.04 2.14
N GLU A 105 13.35 -8.65 3.41
CA GLU A 105 12.31 -9.15 4.30
C GLU A 105 10.95 -8.54 3.99
N SER A 106 10.88 -7.23 3.74
CA SER A 106 9.62 -6.54 3.46
C SER A 106 9.06 -6.81 2.07
N THR A 107 9.92 -7.24 1.13
CA THR A 107 9.61 -7.36 -0.31
C THR A 107 9.00 -6.08 -0.89
N GLY A 108 9.39 -4.92 -0.35
CA GLY A 108 8.91 -3.61 -0.79
C GLY A 108 7.48 -3.26 -0.34
N ILE A 109 6.90 -3.99 0.61
CA ILE A 109 5.57 -3.71 1.14
C ILE A 109 5.67 -2.64 2.23
N PRO A 110 5.06 -1.43 2.07
CA PRO A 110 5.21 -0.30 3.00
C PRO A 110 4.89 -0.63 4.47
N ARG A 111 3.82 -1.39 4.72
CA ARG A 111 3.44 -1.81 6.07
C ARG A 111 4.54 -2.66 6.74
N ARG A 112 5.16 -3.57 5.98
CA ARG A 112 6.25 -4.42 6.49
C ARG A 112 7.52 -3.60 6.71
N ILE A 113 7.86 -2.68 5.79
CA ILE A 113 8.97 -1.75 5.94
C ILE A 113 8.82 -0.95 7.23
N ASN A 114 7.67 -0.32 7.45
CA ASN A 114 7.40 0.48 8.64
C ASN A 114 7.58 -0.35 9.92
N ARG A 115 7.01 -1.56 9.96
CA ARG A 115 7.10 -2.44 11.12
C ARG A 115 8.53 -2.82 11.48
N ILE A 116 9.36 -3.15 10.48
CA ILE A 116 10.77 -3.48 10.69
C ILE A 116 11.55 -2.25 11.16
N CYS A 117 11.36 -1.11 10.49
CA CYS A 117 12.04 0.14 10.86
C CYS A 117 11.66 0.60 12.26
N GLU A 118 10.37 0.62 12.60
CA GLU A 118 9.89 1.02 13.92
C GLU A 118 10.51 0.17 15.03
N LYS A 119 10.44 -1.16 14.91
CA LYS A 119 11.02 -2.07 15.89
C LYS A 119 12.53 -1.92 15.99
N SER A 120 13.23 -1.74 14.87
CA SER A 120 14.68 -1.51 14.85
C SER A 120 15.06 -0.21 15.54
N LEU A 121 14.32 0.88 15.31
CA LEU A 121 14.53 2.16 15.97
C LEU A 121 14.26 2.09 17.47
N MET A 122 13.16 1.43 17.88
CA MET A 122 12.84 1.24 19.30
C MET A 122 13.94 0.44 20.03
N TYR A 123 14.37 -0.68 19.45
CA TYR A 123 15.43 -1.50 20.03
C TYR A 123 16.76 -0.76 20.09
N ALA A 124 17.15 -0.06 19.01
CA ALA A 124 18.37 0.76 19.00
C ALA A 124 18.34 1.84 20.09
N SER A 125 17.20 2.51 20.28
CA SER A 125 17.01 3.51 21.32
C SER A 125 17.19 2.92 22.72
N GLN A 126 16.60 1.75 23.00
CA GLN A 126 16.75 1.05 24.28
C GLN A 126 18.20 0.65 24.58
N GLN A 127 18.96 0.30 23.54
CA GLN A 127 20.37 -0.07 23.63
C GLN A 127 21.34 1.12 23.57
N GLY A 128 20.84 2.34 23.45
CA GLY A 128 21.66 3.55 23.28
C GLY A 128 22.45 3.59 21.99
N LYS A 129 22.08 2.81 20.98
CA LYS A 129 22.72 2.76 19.66
C LYS A 129 22.23 3.91 18.79
N ARG A 130 23.14 4.55 18.09
CA ARG A 130 22.85 5.66 17.16
C ARG A 130 22.80 5.22 15.70
N LEU A 131 23.24 4.02 15.41
CA LEU A 131 23.32 3.44 14.06
C LEU A 131 22.67 2.06 14.11
N ILE A 132 21.87 1.77 13.09
CA ILE A 132 21.18 0.50 12.89
C ILE A 132 21.88 -0.22 11.74
N ASP A 133 22.58 -1.28 12.08
CA ASP A 133 23.28 -2.16 11.17
C ASP A 133 22.47 -3.40 10.79
N GLU A 134 22.98 -4.19 9.86
CA GLU A 134 22.38 -5.43 9.41
C GLU A 134 22.18 -6.46 10.53
N HIS A 135 23.07 -6.48 11.52
CA HIS A 135 22.96 -7.42 12.64
C HIS A 135 21.75 -7.12 13.52
N LEU A 136 21.51 -5.83 13.78
CA LEU A 136 20.36 -5.41 14.55
C LEU A 136 19.05 -5.69 13.79
N VAL A 137 19.00 -5.38 12.47
CA VAL A 137 17.82 -5.63 11.65
C VAL A 137 17.49 -7.13 11.60
N ARG A 138 18.49 -7.99 11.39
CA ARG A 138 18.29 -9.46 11.41
C ARG A 138 17.78 -9.97 12.75
N TYR A 139 18.36 -9.46 13.84
CA TYR A 139 17.87 -9.79 15.17
C TYR A 139 16.38 -9.47 15.34
N ILE A 140 15.95 -8.29 14.88
CA ILE A 140 14.54 -7.87 14.92
C ILE A 140 13.67 -8.78 14.06
N ILE A 141 14.12 -9.11 12.84
CA ILE A 141 13.38 -10.00 11.93
C ILE A 141 13.17 -11.37 12.58
N GLU A 142 14.23 -11.94 13.15
CA GLU A 142 14.18 -13.29 13.71
C GLU A 142 13.38 -13.39 15.02
N HIS A 143 13.40 -12.35 15.86
CA HIS A 143 12.85 -12.45 17.21
C HIS A 143 11.54 -11.67 17.42
N GLU A 144 11.34 -10.62 16.63
CA GLU A 144 10.23 -9.69 16.82
C GLU A 144 9.18 -9.73 15.69
N MET A 145 9.53 -10.34 14.54
CA MET A 145 8.61 -10.39 13.37
C MET A 145 7.88 -11.71 13.25
N LEU A 146 8.44 -12.82 13.80
CA LEU A 146 7.84 -14.16 13.71
C LEU A 146 6.57 -14.36 14.57
N GLY A 147 6.15 -13.36 15.33
CA GLY A 147 4.98 -13.44 16.23
C GLY A 147 3.70 -12.78 15.73
N GLY A 148 3.57 -12.41 14.45
CA GLY A 148 2.50 -11.49 14.07
C GLY A 148 1.84 -11.62 12.69
N ASP A 149 2.02 -12.72 11.98
CA ASP A 149 1.25 -13.02 10.75
C ASP A 149 0.35 -14.25 11.00
N VAL A 150 -0.62 -14.12 11.94
CA VAL A 150 -1.79 -15.01 12.03
C VAL A 150 -3.02 -14.17 11.91
#